data_9d5ebcfda0336c2a97ebe9f820c75bbd
#
_entry.id   9d5ebcfda0336c2a97ebe9f820c75bbd
#
_cell.length_a   1.000
_cell.length_b   1.000
_cell.length_c   1.000
_cell.angle_alpha   90.00
_cell.angle_beta   90.00
_cell.angle_gamma   90.00
#
_symmetry.space_group_name_H-M   'P 1'
#
loop_
_entity.id
_entity.type
_entity.pdbx_description
1 polymer ?
#
loop_
_entity_poly.entity_id
_entity_poly.type
_entity_poly.pdbx_seq_one_letter_code
_entity_poly.pdbx_strand_id
1 'polypeptide(L)'
;MLCPNYRGSTGYGDKFVTDLIGHENDVDVKDIIAGIQHLINEGIVDPERIAVMGWSNGGYLTNCLISMKDPPVKIKAASSGAGIVDTVAEWGFNDEPAYPIVFKNGLPWETPDIYRKASPTYGLGNVRTPTLIHVGGGDERCPPGHSRMLYRALREYVKVPTELVVYPGEPHGLTKASNRKAKMEWDLAWFDKYVMRGGK
;
A
#
# COMPACT_ATOMS: atom_id res chain seq x y z
N MET A 1 3.51 -16.82 4.94
CA MET A 1 3.37 -15.34 4.90
C MET A 1 4.78 -14.76 4.98
N LEU A 2 5.11 -13.80 4.10
CA LEU A 2 6.34 -13.03 4.11
C LEU A 2 6.07 -11.65 4.72
N CYS A 3 6.86 -11.25 5.73
CA CYS A 3 6.86 -9.90 6.31
C CYS A 3 8.29 -9.36 6.21
N PRO A 4 8.66 -8.74 5.08
CA PRO A 4 10.05 -8.32 4.85
C PRO A 4 10.39 -7.06 5.66
N ASN A 5 11.61 -6.99 6.17
CA ASN A 5 12.23 -5.75 6.61
C ASN A 5 12.94 -5.13 5.40
N TYR A 6 12.24 -4.25 4.68
CA TYR A 6 12.77 -3.51 3.53
C TYR A 6 13.60 -2.31 3.99
N ARG A 7 14.42 -1.74 3.10
CA ARG A 7 15.18 -0.50 3.39
C ARG A 7 14.26 0.60 3.91
N GLY A 8 14.68 1.27 4.96
CA GLY A 8 13.87 2.15 5.79
C GLY A 8 13.46 1.52 7.12
N SER A 9 13.57 0.18 7.28
CA SER A 9 13.31 -0.48 8.56
C SER A 9 14.43 -0.22 9.56
N THR A 10 14.06 -0.07 10.85
CA THR A 10 15.01 0.08 11.95
C THR A 10 15.67 -1.27 12.33
N GLY A 11 16.79 -1.23 13.03
CA GLY A 11 17.48 -2.42 13.54
C GLY A 11 18.57 -3.00 12.63
N TYR A 12 18.78 -2.40 11.44
CA TYR A 12 19.79 -2.83 10.46
C TYR A 12 20.88 -1.77 10.23
N GLY A 13 21.00 -0.80 11.14
CA GLY A 13 21.95 0.31 11.08
C GLY A 13 21.40 1.53 10.35
N ASP A 14 22.05 2.68 10.57
CA ASP A 14 21.59 3.98 10.11
C ASP A 14 21.50 4.06 8.57
N LYS A 15 22.49 3.47 7.87
CA LYS A 15 22.48 3.44 6.40
C LYS A 15 21.24 2.73 5.85
N PHE A 16 20.78 1.64 6.47
CA PHE A 16 19.61 0.91 6.00
C PHE A 16 18.32 1.73 6.14
N VAL A 17 18.24 2.58 7.19
CA VAL A 17 17.13 3.52 7.39
C VAL A 17 17.21 4.67 6.40
N THR A 18 18.39 5.31 6.28
CA THR A 18 18.56 6.53 5.49
C THR A 18 18.58 6.27 3.97
N ASP A 19 18.84 5.05 3.51
CA ASP A 19 18.77 4.67 2.10
C ASP A 19 17.35 4.87 1.51
N LEU A 20 16.32 4.99 2.35
CA LEU A 20 14.96 5.28 1.90
C LEU A 20 14.71 6.76 1.57
N ILE A 21 15.52 7.69 2.13
CA ILE A 21 15.32 9.13 1.92
C ILE A 21 15.48 9.49 0.45
N GLY A 22 14.42 10.06 -0.14
CA GLY A 22 14.34 10.37 -1.57
C GLY A 22 14.08 9.16 -2.48
N HIS A 23 13.92 7.96 -1.91
CA HIS A 23 13.82 6.69 -2.65
C HIS A 23 12.60 5.84 -2.29
N GLU A 24 11.59 6.40 -1.64
CA GLU A 24 10.31 5.71 -1.42
C GLU A 24 9.64 5.35 -2.75
N ASN A 25 8.89 4.24 -2.76
CA ASN A 25 8.33 3.62 -3.97
C ASN A 25 9.42 3.22 -4.99
N ASP A 26 10.61 2.96 -4.52
CA ASP A 26 11.75 2.49 -5.33
C ASP A 26 12.49 1.35 -4.59
N VAL A 27 13.35 1.71 -3.62
CA VAL A 27 14.20 0.72 -2.95
C VAL A 27 13.40 -0.22 -2.03
N ASP A 28 12.42 0.30 -1.32
CA ASP A 28 11.50 -0.44 -0.45
C ASP A 28 10.66 -1.48 -1.24
N VAL A 29 10.10 -1.05 -2.36
CA VAL A 29 9.32 -1.92 -3.25
C VAL A 29 10.20 -2.98 -3.91
N LYS A 30 11.43 -2.63 -4.33
CA LYS A 30 12.40 -3.60 -4.89
C LYS A 30 12.79 -4.66 -3.88
N ASP A 31 12.96 -4.30 -2.62
CA ASP A 31 13.30 -5.25 -1.55
C ASP A 31 12.15 -6.24 -1.31
N ILE A 32 10.90 -5.76 -1.30
CA ILE A 32 9.71 -6.62 -1.17
C ILE A 32 9.63 -7.59 -2.35
N ILE A 33 9.81 -7.11 -3.58
CA ILE A 33 9.77 -7.93 -4.79
C ILE A 33 10.88 -8.98 -4.75
N ALA A 34 12.10 -8.61 -4.36
CA ALA A 34 13.22 -9.53 -4.23
C ALA A 34 12.91 -10.66 -3.23
N GLY A 35 12.28 -10.33 -2.11
CA GLY A 35 11.82 -11.33 -1.13
C GLY A 35 10.78 -12.29 -1.71
N ILE A 36 9.82 -11.78 -2.48
CA ILE A 36 8.80 -12.61 -3.15
C ILE A 36 9.46 -13.54 -4.18
N GLN A 37 10.34 -13.01 -5.02
CA GLN A 37 11.06 -13.79 -6.05
C GLN A 37 11.95 -14.87 -5.41
N HIS A 38 12.62 -14.56 -4.31
CA HIS A 38 13.39 -15.55 -3.57
C HIS A 38 12.52 -16.74 -3.15
N LEU A 39 11.36 -16.49 -2.55
CA LEU A 39 10.44 -17.55 -2.13
C LEU A 39 9.85 -18.36 -3.31
N ILE A 40 9.64 -17.73 -4.46
CA ILE A 40 9.23 -18.41 -5.68
C ILE A 40 10.35 -19.34 -6.16
N ASN A 41 11.59 -18.87 -6.22
CA ASN A 41 12.75 -19.63 -6.67
C ASN A 41 13.06 -20.84 -5.77
N GLU A 42 12.82 -20.69 -4.46
CA GLU A 42 12.93 -21.79 -3.48
C GLU A 42 11.75 -22.79 -3.53
N GLY A 43 10.76 -22.55 -4.39
CA GLY A 43 9.57 -23.41 -4.52
C GLY A 43 8.61 -23.35 -3.33
N ILE A 44 8.76 -22.35 -2.44
CA ILE A 44 7.91 -22.16 -1.24
C ILE A 44 6.59 -21.50 -1.59
N VAL A 45 6.58 -20.62 -2.61
CA VAL A 45 5.41 -19.83 -3.02
C VAL A 45 5.01 -20.16 -4.45
N ASP A 46 3.72 -20.39 -4.67
CA ASP A 46 3.12 -20.50 -5.98
C ASP A 46 3.02 -19.10 -6.63
N PRO A 47 3.71 -18.84 -7.76
CA PRO A 47 3.71 -17.54 -8.42
C PRO A 47 2.31 -17.11 -8.92
N GLU A 48 1.40 -18.07 -9.10
CA GLU A 48 0.02 -17.77 -9.51
C GLU A 48 -0.93 -17.51 -8.32
N ARG A 49 -0.43 -17.55 -7.07
CA ARG A 49 -1.25 -17.37 -5.86
C ARG A 49 -0.62 -16.40 -4.87
N ILE A 50 -0.21 -15.22 -5.34
CA ILE A 50 0.39 -14.18 -4.53
C ILE A 50 -0.65 -13.10 -4.21
N ALA A 51 -0.79 -12.76 -2.94
CA ALA A 51 -1.54 -11.61 -2.47
C ALA A 51 -0.64 -10.67 -1.67
N VAL A 52 -0.99 -9.40 -1.62
CA VAL A 52 -0.31 -8.39 -0.81
C VAL A 52 -1.31 -7.69 0.11
N MET A 53 -0.88 -7.38 1.31
CA MET A 53 -1.68 -6.61 2.26
C MET A 53 -0.81 -5.78 3.20
N GLY A 54 -1.35 -4.67 3.66
CA GLY A 54 -0.70 -3.84 4.64
C GLY A 54 -1.61 -2.75 5.19
N TRP A 55 -1.16 -2.14 6.30
CA TRP A 55 -1.82 -1.01 6.95
C TRP A 55 -0.85 0.16 7.05
N SER A 56 -1.33 1.41 6.91
CA SER A 56 -0.50 2.61 6.99
C SER A 56 0.58 2.61 5.91
N ASN A 57 1.85 2.68 6.25
CA ASN A 57 2.95 2.50 5.29
C ASN A 57 2.86 1.17 4.54
N GLY A 58 2.40 0.09 5.18
CA GLY A 58 2.13 -1.19 4.49
C GLY A 58 1.00 -1.08 3.46
N GLY A 59 -0.01 -0.25 3.71
CA GLY A 59 -1.06 0.10 2.74
C GLY A 59 -0.51 0.94 1.58
N TYR A 60 0.37 1.89 1.87
CA TYR A 60 1.10 2.65 0.86
C TYR A 60 1.94 1.73 -0.04
N LEU A 61 2.74 0.84 0.54
CA LEU A 61 3.53 -0.14 -0.22
C LEU A 61 2.67 -1.11 -1.04
N THR A 62 1.50 -1.49 -0.50
CA THR A 62 0.50 -2.25 -1.26
C THR A 62 0.06 -1.48 -2.50
N ASN A 63 -0.25 -0.18 -2.35
CA ASN A 63 -0.63 0.69 -3.48
C ASN A 63 0.51 0.85 -4.49
N CYS A 64 1.76 1.00 -4.03
CA CYS A 64 2.94 1.06 -4.88
C CYS A 64 3.10 -0.21 -5.72
N LEU A 65 3.03 -1.38 -5.07
CA LEU A 65 3.20 -2.68 -5.72
C LEU A 65 2.16 -2.93 -6.82
N ILE A 66 0.88 -2.66 -6.55
CA ILE A 66 -0.19 -2.91 -7.54
C ILE A 66 -0.24 -1.89 -8.66
N SER A 67 0.32 -0.68 -8.47
CA SER A 67 0.36 0.39 -9.47
C SER A 67 1.60 0.37 -10.36
N MET A 68 2.54 -0.53 -10.11
CA MET A 68 3.73 -0.68 -10.96
C MET A 68 3.35 -0.94 -12.42
N LYS A 69 4.11 -0.33 -13.32
CA LYS A 69 4.11 -0.71 -14.73
C LYS A 69 4.96 -1.97 -14.90
N ASP A 70 4.41 -2.98 -15.54
CA ASP A 70 5.10 -4.25 -15.84
C ASP A 70 5.76 -4.90 -14.59
N PRO A 71 4.97 -5.24 -13.54
CA PRO A 71 5.50 -5.77 -12.31
C PRO A 71 6.14 -7.15 -12.54
N PRO A 72 7.32 -7.44 -11.96
CA PRO A 72 8.01 -8.72 -12.16
C PRO A 72 7.34 -9.90 -11.45
N VAL A 73 6.35 -9.63 -10.61
CA VAL A 73 5.54 -10.63 -9.91
C VAL A 73 4.05 -10.32 -10.12
N LYS A 74 3.24 -11.36 -10.30
CA LYS A 74 1.80 -11.22 -10.52
C LYS A 74 1.06 -11.23 -9.19
N ILE A 75 0.47 -10.12 -8.82
CA ILE A 75 -0.34 -9.98 -7.61
C ILE A 75 -1.80 -10.28 -7.96
N LYS A 76 -2.37 -11.31 -7.34
CA LYS A 76 -3.75 -11.78 -7.61
C LYS A 76 -4.82 -11.03 -6.84
N ALA A 77 -4.49 -10.54 -5.66
CA ALA A 77 -5.38 -9.74 -4.83
C ALA A 77 -4.57 -8.82 -3.90
N ALA A 78 -5.17 -7.70 -3.54
CA ALA A 78 -4.58 -6.75 -2.60
C ALA A 78 -5.58 -6.34 -1.52
N SER A 79 -5.06 -6.06 -0.30
CA SER A 79 -5.80 -5.38 0.76
C SER A 79 -4.99 -4.19 1.26
N SER A 80 -5.42 -2.99 0.91
CA SER A 80 -4.79 -1.72 1.28
C SER A 80 -5.54 -1.07 2.44
N GLY A 81 -4.94 -1.07 3.62
CA GLY A 81 -5.48 -0.42 4.81
C GLY A 81 -4.82 0.94 5.06
N ALA A 82 -5.59 2.02 5.16
CA ALA A 82 -5.11 3.37 5.46
C ALA A 82 -3.85 3.76 4.65
N GLY A 83 -3.82 3.38 3.37
CA GLY A 83 -2.66 3.58 2.49
C GLY A 83 -2.70 4.92 1.76
N ILE A 84 -1.53 5.57 1.70
CA ILE A 84 -1.33 6.80 0.92
C ILE A 84 -1.34 6.46 -0.58
N VAL A 85 -1.82 7.37 -1.41
CA VAL A 85 -1.75 7.28 -2.88
C VAL A 85 -1.14 8.53 -3.52
N ASP A 86 -1.13 9.67 -2.80
CA ASP A 86 -0.56 10.92 -3.27
C ASP A 86 0.24 11.56 -2.14
N THR A 87 1.53 11.75 -2.34
CA THR A 87 2.43 12.20 -1.28
C THR A 87 2.40 13.71 -1.06
N VAL A 88 1.91 14.50 -2.03
CA VAL A 88 1.63 15.92 -1.81
C VAL A 88 0.40 16.08 -0.92
N ALA A 89 -0.65 15.29 -1.19
CA ALA A 89 -1.83 15.25 -0.34
C ALA A 89 -1.52 14.69 1.08
N GLU A 90 -0.60 13.71 1.17
CA GLU A 90 -0.07 13.23 2.45
C GLU A 90 0.54 14.39 3.25
N TRP A 91 1.47 15.12 2.66
CA TRP A 91 2.09 16.28 3.30
C TRP A 91 1.06 17.33 3.73
N GLY A 92 0.05 17.59 2.89
CA GLY A 92 -0.91 18.67 3.11
C GLY A 92 -2.02 18.37 4.09
N PHE A 93 -2.35 17.09 4.34
CA PHE A 93 -3.56 16.72 5.08
C PHE A 93 -3.31 15.83 6.29
N ASN A 94 -2.11 15.27 6.49
CA ASN A 94 -1.84 14.43 7.63
C ASN A 94 -1.48 15.24 8.89
N ASP A 95 -1.59 14.61 10.05
CA ASP A 95 -1.27 15.19 11.36
C ASP A 95 0.24 15.20 11.68
N GLU A 96 1.09 14.64 10.78
CA GLU A 96 2.54 14.54 10.96
C GLU A 96 3.31 14.98 9.70
N PRO A 97 3.19 16.28 9.29
CA PRO A 97 3.73 16.76 8.02
C PRO A 97 5.25 16.72 7.91
N ALA A 98 5.96 16.53 9.02
CA ALA A 98 7.42 16.40 9.01
C ALA A 98 7.90 15.09 8.38
N TYR A 99 7.11 14.01 8.48
CA TYR A 99 7.45 12.72 7.93
C TYR A 99 7.69 12.77 6.41
N PRO A 100 6.72 13.20 5.58
CA PRO A 100 6.94 13.28 4.13
C PRO A 100 8.06 14.24 3.75
N ILE A 101 8.28 15.33 4.49
CA ILE A 101 9.39 16.26 4.22
C ILE A 101 10.75 15.56 4.35
N VAL A 102 10.95 14.78 5.41
CA VAL A 102 12.18 14.03 5.62
C VAL A 102 12.38 12.97 4.53
N PHE A 103 11.39 12.12 4.28
CA PHE A 103 11.53 11.02 3.34
C PHE A 103 11.50 11.44 1.87
N LYS A 104 10.92 12.61 1.55
CA LYS A 104 10.98 13.21 0.20
C LYS A 104 12.16 14.16 0.03
N ASN A 105 13.03 14.27 1.08
CA ASN A 105 14.23 15.11 1.08
C ASN A 105 13.94 16.59 0.76
N GLY A 106 12.85 17.14 1.27
CA GLY A 106 12.42 18.51 1.08
C GLY A 106 10.92 18.71 0.95
N LEU A 107 10.51 19.92 0.72
CA LEU A 107 9.11 20.32 0.53
C LEU A 107 8.62 20.01 -0.91
N PRO A 108 7.29 19.89 -1.14
CA PRO A 108 6.75 19.53 -2.46
C PRO A 108 7.21 20.42 -3.62
N TRP A 109 7.45 21.69 -3.37
CA TRP A 109 7.93 22.63 -4.39
C TRP A 109 9.46 22.65 -4.53
N GLU A 110 10.21 22.06 -3.59
CA GLU A 110 11.68 21.91 -3.64
C GLU A 110 12.07 20.63 -4.36
N THR A 111 11.33 19.53 -4.10
CA THR A 111 11.61 18.21 -4.66
C THR A 111 10.38 17.59 -5.36
N PRO A 112 9.72 18.30 -6.30
CA PRO A 112 8.44 17.86 -6.89
C PRO A 112 8.53 16.50 -7.59
N ASP A 113 9.66 16.19 -8.21
CA ASP A 113 9.86 14.92 -8.91
C ASP A 113 9.92 13.72 -7.93
N ILE A 114 10.49 13.92 -6.72
CA ILE A 114 10.51 12.90 -5.68
C ILE A 114 9.08 12.63 -5.19
N TYR A 115 8.31 13.67 -4.88
CA TYR A 115 6.89 13.54 -4.53
C TYR A 115 6.09 12.82 -5.60
N ARG A 116 6.28 13.20 -6.85
CA ARG A 116 5.61 12.57 -7.98
C ARG A 116 5.98 11.09 -8.11
N LYS A 117 7.27 10.76 -8.05
CA LYS A 117 7.77 9.37 -8.14
C LYS A 117 7.25 8.50 -7.00
N ALA A 118 7.21 9.04 -5.79
CA ALA A 118 6.72 8.37 -4.60
C ALA A 118 5.18 8.21 -4.56
N SER A 119 4.43 8.88 -5.45
CA SER A 119 2.97 8.84 -5.47
C SER A 119 2.41 7.74 -6.37
N PRO A 120 1.77 6.68 -5.81
CA PRO A 120 1.08 5.64 -6.59
C PRO A 120 0.04 6.19 -7.57
N THR A 121 -0.53 7.36 -7.30
CA THR A 121 -1.56 8.01 -8.13
C THR A 121 -1.21 8.01 -9.62
N TYR A 122 0.03 8.24 -9.96
CA TYR A 122 0.47 8.31 -11.36
C TYR A 122 0.57 6.94 -12.05
N GLY A 123 0.55 5.86 -11.27
CA GLY A 123 0.57 4.47 -11.75
C GLY A 123 -0.79 3.77 -11.70
N LEU A 124 -1.85 4.37 -11.12
CA LEU A 124 -3.13 3.70 -10.90
C LEU A 124 -3.78 3.14 -12.17
N GLY A 125 -3.52 3.74 -13.33
CA GLY A 125 -4.00 3.23 -14.62
C GLY A 125 -3.43 1.86 -15.01
N ASN A 126 -2.32 1.43 -14.38
CA ASN A 126 -1.69 0.12 -14.62
C ASN A 126 -2.34 -0.99 -13.79
N VAL A 127 -3.12 -0.67 -12.76
CA VAL A 127 -3.68 -1.66 -11.83
C VAL A 127 -4.59 -2.64 -12.55
N ARG A 128 -4.40 -3.93 -12.28
CA ARG A 128 -5.24 -5.04 -12.75
C ARG A 128 -5.66 -5.95 -11.59
N THR A 129 -5.17 -5.65 -10.40
CA THR A 129 -5.34 -6.44 -9.18
C THR A 129 -6.65 -6.10 -8.48
N PRO A 130 -7.53 -7.07 -8.22
CA PRO A 130 -8.67 -6.89 -7.32
C PRO A 130 -8.22 -6.35 -5.97
N THR A 131 -8.78 -5.22 -5.53
CA THR A 131 -8.27 -4.48 -4.36
C THR A 131 -9.37 -4.20 -3.34
N LEU A 132 -9.17 -4.68 -2.12
CA LEU A 132 -9.96 -4.32 -0.96
C LEU A 132 -9.29 -3.15 -0.23
N ILE A 133 -10.07 -2.15 0.14
CA ILE A 133 -9.56 -0.92 0.76
C ILE A 133 -10.21 -0.75 2.14
N HIS A 134 -9.41 -0.46 3.16
CA HIS A 134 -9.88 -0.21 4.51
C HIS A 134 -9.38 1.14 5.02
N VAL A 135 -10.21 1.88 5.77
CA VAL A 135 -9.79 3.13 6.41
C VAL A 135 -10.65 3.47 7.61
N GLY A 136 -10.05 4.02 8.66
CA GLY A 136 -10.78 4.66 9.76
C GLY A 136 -11.44 5.96 9.27
N GLY A 137 -12.72 6.17 9.61
CA GLY A 137 -13.45 7.37 9.17
C GLY A 137 -12.92 8.67 9.78
N GLY A 138 -12.25 8.58 10.93
CA GLY A 138 -11.58 9.68 11.64
C GLY A 138 -10.05 9.57 11.59
N ASP A 139 -9.49 8.93 10.58
CA ASP A 139 -8.04 8.81 10.42
C ASP A 139 -7.44 10.16 9.99
N GLU A 140 -6.64 10.76 10.87
CA GLU A 140 -5.93 12.02 10.62
C GLU A 140 -4.50 11.78 10.12
N ARG A 141 -3.93 10.59 10.36
CA ARG A 141 -2.58 10.20 9.90
C ARG A 141 -2.57 9.89 8.41
N CYS A 142 -3.50 9.02 7.98
CA CYS A 142 -3.72 8.69 6.57
C CYS A 142 -5.17 9.02 6.22
N PRO A 143 -5.48 10.29 5.94
CA PRO A 143 -6.86 10.75 5.80
C PRO A 143 -7.67 9.93 4.79
N PRO A 144 -8.97 9.68 5.06
CA PRO A 144 -9.84 8.85 4.20
C PRO A 144 -9.93 9.32 2.75
N GLY A 145 -9.46 10.54 2.46
CA GLY A 145 -9.34 11.07 1.11
C GLY A 145 -8.50 10.20 0.19
N HIS A 146 -7.37 9.65 0.68
CA HIS A 146 -6.52 8.74 -0.06
C HIS A 146 -7.25 7.45 -0.46
N SER A 147 -7.94 6.83 0.48
CA SER A 147 -8.72 5.61 0.24
C SER A 147 -9.86 5.84 -0.75
N ARG A 148 -10.54 7.00 -0.67
CA ARG A 148 -11.59 7.40 -1.63
C ARG A 148 -11.01 7.66 -3.01
N MET A 149 -9.83 8.28 -3.11
CA MET A 149 -9.13 8.51 -4.38
C MET A 149 -8.75 7.18 -5.03
N LEU A 150 -8.18 6.24 -4.27
CA LEU A 150 -7.86 4.90 -4.73
C LEU A 150 -9.12 4.17 -5.23
N TYR A 151 -10.17 4.14 -4.42
CA TYR A 151 -11.45 3.50 -4.77
C TYR A 151 -12.03 4.07 -6.07
N ARG A 152 -12.11 5.40 -6.18
CA ARG A 152 -12.62 6.07 -7.36
C ARG A 152 -11.81 5.71 -8.61
N ALA A 153 -10.49 5.78 -8.52
CA ALA A 153 -9.62 5.43 -9.65
C ALA A 153 -9.83 3.98 -10.10
N LEU A 154 -9.79 3.03 -9.17
CA LEU A 154 -9.85 1.60 -9.50
C LEU A 154 -11.26 1.15 -9.88
N ARG A 155 -12.28 1.56 -9.12
CA ARG A 155 -13.66 1.11 -9.34
C ARG A 155 -14.34 1.81 -10.52
N GLU A 156 -14.20 3.15 -10.60
CA GLU A 156 -14.98 3.94 -11.54
C GLU A 156 -14.27 4.11 -12.89
N TYR A 157 -12.94 4.18 -12.93
CA TYR A 157 -12.19 4.46 -14.15
C TYR A 157 -11.41 3.24 -14.67
N VAL A 158 -10.62 2.58 -13.86
CA VAL A 158 -9.84 1.38 -14.28
C VAL A 158 -10.73 0.15 -14.41
N LYS A 159 -11.87 0.11 -13.69
CA LYS A 159 -12.88 -0.97 -13.74
C LYS A 159 -12.37 -2.32 -13.22
N VAL A 160 -11.45 -2.33 -12.28
CA VAL A 160 -11.08 -3.56 -11.56
C VAL A 160 -12.00 -3.80 -10.37
N PRO A 161 -12.22 -5.05 -9.95
CA PRO A 161 -12.98 -5.35 -8.74
C PRO A 161 -12.39 -4.63 -7.54
N THR A 162 -13.16 -3.75 -6.92
CA THR A 162 -12.68 -2.92 -5.81
C THR A 162 -13.81 -2.67 -4.81
N GLU A 163 -13.51 -2.85 -3.53
CA GLU A 163 -14.42 -2.53 -2.42
C GLU A 163 -13.73 -1.58 -1.45
N LEU A 164 -14.50 -0.69 -0.83
CA LEU A 164 -14.03 0.25 0.19
C LEU A 164 -14.83 0.06 1.47
N VAL A 165 -14.14 -0.26 2.55
CA VAL A 165 -14.70 -0.37 3.90
C VAL A 165 -14.22 0.82 4.72
N VAL A 166 -15.15 1.69 5.10
CA VAL A 166 -14.89 2.82 6.01
C VAL A 166 -15.41 2.45 7.38
N TYR A 167 -14.57 2.53 8.41
CA TYR A 167 -14.94 2.28 9.81
C TYR A 167 -15.32 3.60 10.48
N PRO A 168 -16.62 3.90 10.71
CA PRO A 168 -17.07 5.19 11.20
C PRO A 168 -16.46 5.54 12.57
N GLY A 169 -15.84 6.74 12.65
CA GLY A 169 -15.25 7.28 13.88
C GLY A 169 -13.98 6.58 14.36
N GLU A 170 -13.47 5.56 13.64
CA GLU A 170 -12.19 4.94 13.98
C GLU A 170 -11.02 5.83 13.54
N PRO A 171 -10.00 5.97 14.40
CA PRO A 171 -8.75 6.68 14.06
C PRO A 171 -7.85 5.81 13.16
N HIS A 172 -6.58 6.23 13.00
CA HIS A 172 -5.57 5.51 12.21
C HIS A 172 -5.40 4.04 12.60
N GLY A 173 -5.37 3.72 13.88
CA GLY A 173 -5.43 2.35 14.37
C GLY A 173 -6.86 1.97 14.74
N LEU A 174 -7.42 0.90 14.16
CA LEU A 174 -8.75 0.43 14.54
C LEU A 174 -8.79 0.05 16.02
N THR A 175 -9.54 0.79 16.83
CA THR A 175 -9.58 0.64 18.28
C THR A 175 -10.63 -0.37 18.73
N LYS A 176 -11.76 -0.44 18.03
CA LYS A 176 -12.85 -1.37 18.37
C LYS A 176 -12.51 -2.80 17.93
N ALA A 177 -12.58 -3.75 18.88
CA ALA A 177 -12.31 -5.16 18.62
C ALA A 177 -13.21 -5.74 17.50
N SER A 178 -14.49 -5.30 17.45
CA SER A 178 -15.42 -5.69 16.39
C SER A 178 -14.95 -5.27 15.00
N ASN A 179 -14.41 -4.06 14.88
CA ASN A 179 -13.90 -3.55 13.59
C ASN A 179 -12.62 -4.25 13.16
N ARG A 180 -11.70 -4.57 14.12
CA ARG A 180 -10.52 -5.38 13.84
C ARG A 180 -10.90 -6.78 13.37
N LYS A 181 -11.86 -7.42 14.03
CA LYS A 181 -12.39 -8.72 13.61
C LYS A 181 -13.01 -8.64 12.22
N ALA A 182 -13.89 -7.68 11.98
CA ALA A 182 -14.53 -7.50 10.68
C ALA A 182 -13.50 -7.28 9.56
N LYS A 183 -12.44 -6.48 9.81
CA LYS A 183 -11.35 -6.32 8.84
C LYS A 183 -10.69 -7.66 8.48
N MET A 184 -10.36 -8.48 9.47
CA MET A 184 -9.75 -9.79 9.24
C MET A 184 -10.68 -10.71 8.44
N GLU A 185 -11.97 -10.73 8.74
CA GLU A 185 -12.97 -11.52 8.02
C GLU A 185 -13.12 -11.07 6.56
N TRP A 186 -13.12 -9.75 6.31
CA TRP A 186 -13.14 -9.19 4.96
C TRP A 186 -11.88 -9.56 4.17
N ASP A 187 -10.70 -9.44 4.78
CA ASP A 187 -9.43 -9.82 4.14
C ASP A 187 -9.42 -11.30 3.75
N LEU A 188 -9.81 -12.18 4.67
CA LEU A 188 -9.86 -13.62 4.41
C LEU A 188 -10.85 -13.96 3.27
N ALA A 189 -12.05 -13.37 3.29
CA ALA A 189 -13.03 -13.59 2.24
C ALA A 189 -12.55 -13.07 0.88
N TRP A 190 -11.84 -11.92 0.86
CA TRP A 190 -11.27 -11.34 -0.35
C TRP A 190 -10.19 -12.23 -0.97
N PHE A 191 -9.26 -12.70 -0.14
CA PHE A 191 -8.19 -13.58 -0.60
C PHE A 191 -8.70 -14.97 -0.97
N ASP A 192 -9.68 -15.54 -0.25
CA ASP A 192 -10.34 -16.77 -0.65
C ASP A 192 -10.94 -16.64 -2.06
N LYS A 193 -11.68 -15.56 -2.30
CA LYS A 193 -12.32 -15.32 -3.58
C LYS A 193 -11.31 -15.20 -4.74
N TYR A 194 -10.29 -14.34 -4.60
CA TYR A 194 -9.46 -13.96 -5.75
C TYR A 194 -8.15 -14.74 -5.87
N VAL A 195 -7.66 -15.33 -4.79
CA VAL A 195 -6.41 -16.11 -4.78
C VAL A 195 -6.71 -17.61 -4.80
N MET A 196 -7.65 -18.08 -3.94
CA MET A 196 -7.90 -19.52 -3.81
C MET A 196 -8.90 -20.03 -4.84
N ARG A 197 -9.97 -19.29 -5.13
CA ARG A 197 -11.03 -19.68 -6.08
C ARG A 197 -10.92 -19.04 -7.45
N GLY A 198 -9.91 -18.25 -7.71
CA GLY A 198 -9.65 -17.63 -9.02
C GLY A 198 -10.69 -16.58 -9.46
N GLY A 199 -11.39 -15.96 -8.51
CA GLY A 199 -12.34 -14.87 -8.80
C GLY A 199 -13.72 -15.30 -9.28
N LYS A 200 -14.07 -16.57 -9.11
CA LYS A 200 -15.40 -17.13 -9.43
C LYS A 200 -16.44 -16.82 -8.36
#